data_e2ddeb8e32535ef80b223aeaa287bf20
#
_entry.id   e2ddeb8e32535ef80b223aeaa287bf20
#
_cell.length_a   1.000
_cell.length_b   1.000
_cell.length_c   1.000
_cell.angle_alpha   90.00
_cell.angle_beta   90.00
_cell.angle_gamma   90.00
#
_symmetry.space_group_name_H-M   'P 1'
#
loop_
_entity.id
_entity.type
_entity.pdbx_description
1 polymer ?
#
loop_
_entity_poly.entity_id
_entity_poly.type
_entity_poly.pdbx_seq_one_letter_code
_entity_poly.pdbx_strand_id
1 'polypeptide(L)'
;MTSRQTGIVRRWLIVDGSLGTPALRRLPPATGLLLLDGQRAGVRVRGIARTHRLPIIEEAKGDAKRVHDLRQLRQALRTRTPMILLSPIHPTSTHPEWKAIPRMRAAAMARLAGRRLFALGGMTEKRFRRIRPLGFQGWAGISAFRT
;
A
#
# COMPACT_ATOMS: atom_id res chain seq x y z
N MET A 1 8.93 8.92 -16.50
CA MET A 1 7.61 8.42 -16.57
C MET A 1 6.73 9.01 -15.58
N THR A 2 5.76 9.34 -16.09
CA THR A 2 4.91 10.39 -15.74
C THR A 2 3.97 10.04 -14.62
N SER A 3 3.72 10.98 -13.76
CA SER A 3 2.74 10.96 -12.70
C SER A 3 1.35 10.43 -13.09
N ARG A 4 1.09 10.29 -14.38
CA ARG A 4 -0.19 9.77 -14.89
C ARG A 4 -0.40 8.29 -14.64
N GLN A 5 0.68 7.49 -14.56
CA GLN A 5 0.52 6.05 -14.34
C GLN A 5 0.40 5.70 -12.86
N THR A 6 1.03 6.47 -11.99
CA THR A 6 0.88 6.27 -10.55
C THR A 6 -0.51 6.64 -10.05
N GLY A 7 -1.20 7.58 -10.71
CA GLY A 7 -2.56 7.95 -10.34
C GLY A 7 -3.61 6.87 -10.59
N ILE A 8 -3.30 5.86 -11.42
CA ILE A 8 -4.23 4.78 -11.77
C ILE A 8 -3.99 3.53 -10.91
N VAL A 9 -2.80 3.38 -10.33
CA VAL A 9 -2.45 2.20 -9.55
C VAL A 9 -3.09 2.29 -8.17
N ARG A 10 -3.96 1.33 -7.88
CA ARG A 10 -4.69 1.27 -6.60
C ARG A 10 -4.26 0.09 -5.75
N ARG A 11 -3.61 -0.90 -6.32
CA ARG A 11 -3.15 -2.11 -5.63
C ARG A 11 -1.65 -2.10 -5.55
N TRP A 12 -1.13 -2.30 -4.35
CA TRP A 12 0.31 -2.32 -4.14
C TRP A 12 0.70 -3.61 -3.44
N LEU A 13 1.48 -4.42 -4.14
CA LEU A 13 2.05 -5.64 -3.57
C LEU A 13 3.27 -5.27 -2.75
N ILE A 14 3.26 -5.63 -1.46
CA ILE A 14 4.43 -5.48 -0.60
C ILE A 14 5.40 -6.61 -0.89
N VAL A 15 6.62 -6.26 -1.25
CA VAL A 15 7.66 -7.22 -1.62
C VAL A 15 8.43 -7.60 -0.36
N ASP A 16 8.13 -8.76 0.21
CA ASP A 16 8.74 -9.24 1.45
C ASP A 16 9.64 -10.47 1.26
N GLY A 17 9.89 -10.86 0.02
CA GLY A 17 10.69 -12.04 -0.29
C GLY A 17 9.92 -13.35 -0.26
N SER A 18 8.66 -13.35 0.21
CA SER A 18 7.85 -14.57 0.27
C SER A 18 7.17 -14.93 -1.06
N LEU A 19 7.12 -13.99 -2.00
CA LEU A 19 6.49 -14.18 -3.29
C LEU A 19 7.50 -14.64 -4.33
N GLY A 20 7.17 -15.73 -4.99
CA GLY A 20 7.98 -16.23 -6.08
C GLY A 20 7.82 -15.42 -7.36
N THR A 21 8.78 -15.56 -8.24
CA THR A 21 8.80 -14.92 -9.57
C THR A 21 7.51 -15.17 -10.38
N PRO A 22 6.91 -16.39 -10.39
CA PRO A 22 5.68 -16.61 -11.14
C PRO A 22 4.50 -15.76 -10.64
N ALA A 23 4.42 -15.52 -9.33
CA ALA A 23 3.37 -14.69 -8.76
C ALA A 23 3.46 -13.25 -9.26
N LEU A 24 4.68 -12.71 -9.37
CA LEU A 24 4.90 -11.36 -9.89
C LEU A 24 4.44 -11.20 -11.34
N ARG A 25 4.55 -12.24 -12.13
CA ARG A 25 4.15 -12.23 -13.54
C ARG A 25 2.63 -12.33 -13.73
N ARG A 26 1.91 -12.73 -12.68
CA ARG A 26 0.45 -12.95 -12.71
C ARG A 26 -0.33 -11.90 -11.94
N LEU A 27 0.28 -10.78 -11.63
CA LEU A 27 -0.41 -9.73 -10.87
C LEU A 27 -1.56 -9.15 -11.70
N PRO A 28 -2.65 -8.76 -11.03
CA PRO A 28 -3.74 -8.09 -11.71
C PRO A 28 -3.28 -6.80 -12.39
N PRO A 29 -4.00 -6.34 -13.41
CA PRO A 29 -3.69 -5.03 -14.02
C PRO A 29 -3.71 -3.91 -12.98
N ALA A 30 -2.95 -2.85 -13.24
CA ALA A 30 -2.86 -1.67 -12.39
C ALA A 30 -2.36 -2.00 -10.97
N THR A 31 -1.42 -2.94 -10.86
CA THR A 31 -0.72 -3.28 -9.62
C THR A 31 0.68 -2.71 -9.64
N GLY A 32 1.12 -2.10 -8.53
CA GLY A 32 2.49 -1.67 -8.34
C GLY A 32 3.17 -2.47 -7.23
N LEU A 33 4.46 -2.29 -7.10
CA LEU A 33 5.28 -2.93 -6.06
C LEU A 33 5.66 -1.89 -5.01
N LEU A 34 5.49 -2.25 -3.76
CA LEU A 34 5.83 -1.41 -2.62
C LEU A 34 6.93 -2.07 -1.80
N LEU A 35 8.04 -1.36 -1.61
CA LEU A 35 9.11 -1.76 -0.72
C LEU A 35 8.98 -0.96 0.56
N LEU A 36 8.65 -1.63 1.66
CA LEU A 36 8.66 -1.02 2.98
C LEU A 36 10.11 -0.84 3.43
N ASP A 37 10.31 0.04 4.42
CA ASP A 37 11.64 0.30 4.95
C ASP A 37 12.31 -1.01 5.40
N GLY A 38 13.55 -1.20 4.96
CA GLY A 38 14.30 -2.43 5.20
C GLY A 38 14.11 -3.52 4.15
N GLN A 39 13.14 -3.40 3.27
CA GLN A 39 12.93 -4.36 2.18
C GLN A 39 13.75 -3.96 0.95
N ARG A 40 14.14 -4.96 0.17
CA ARG A 40 14.88 -4.76 -1.08
C ARG A 40 14.29 -5.60 -2.21
N ALA A 41 14.28 -5.03 -3.39
CA ALA A 41 13.97 -5.79 -4.60
C ALA A 41 15.28 -6.21 -5.27
N GLY A 42 15.44 -7.52 -5.46
CA GLY A 42 16.58 -8.05 -6.17
C GLY A 42 16.54 -7.74 -7.66
N VAL A 43 17.63 -8.05 -8.36
CA VAL A 43 17.76 -7.82 -9.81
C VAL A 43 16.63 -8.49 -10.58
N ARG A 44 16.28 -9.71 -10.21
CA ARG A 44 15.21 -10.46 -10.87
C ARG A 44 13.84 -9.77 -10.73
N VAL A 45 13.50 -9.33 -9.54
CA VAL A 45 12.24 -8.62 -9.29
C VAL A 45 12.20 -7.31 -10.09
N ARG A 46 13.29 -6.56 -10.09
CA ARG A 46 13.39 -5.31 -10.84
C ARG A 46 13.28 -5.54 -12.35
N GLY A 47 13.85 -6.63 -12.84
CA GLY A 47 13.77 -7.01 -14.25
C GLY A 47 12.33 -7.34 -14.65
N ILE A 48 11.61 -8.11 -13.84
CA ILE A 48 10.21 -8.44 -14.07
C ILE A 48 9.35 -7.17 -14.03
N ALA A 49 9.58 -6.32 -13.05
CA ALA A 49 8.85 -5.06 -12.93
C ALA A 49 9.01 -4.20 -14.17
N ARG A 50 10.25 -4.12 -14.70
CA ARG A 50 10.52 -3.37 -15.92
C ARG A 50 9.80 -3.97 -17.13
N THR A 51 9.88 -5.29 -17.31
CA THR A 51 9.26 -6.00 -18.41
C THR A 51 7.74 -5.85 -18.40
N HIS A 52 7.12 -5.95 -17.24
CA HIS A 52 5.67 -5.88 -17.07
C HIS A 52 5.17 -4.47 -16.74
N ARG A 53 6.05 -3.48 -16.74
CA ARG A 53 5.73 -2.08 -16.46
C ARG A 53 5.05 -1.90 -15.10
N LEU A 54 5.53 -2.62 -14.08
CA LEU A 54 5.06 -2.48 -12.72
C LEU A 54 5.80 -1.32 -12.05
N PRO A 55 5.13 -0.27 -11.60
CA PRO A 55 5.80 0.79 -10.86
C PRO A 55 6.32 0.24 -9.53
N ILE A 56 7.49 0.73 -9.12
CA ILE A 56 8.09 0.40 -7.81
C ILE A 56 8.18 1.69 -7.02
N ILE A 57 7.63 1.68 -5.82
CA ILE A 57 7.81 2.78 -4.86
C ILE A 57 8.47 2.24 -3.60
N GLU A 58 9.23 3.09 -2.93
CA GLU A 58 10.05 2.71 -1.78
C GLU A 58 9.86 3.67 -0.62
N GLU A 59 9.47 3.12 0.53
CA GLU A 59 9.30 3.90 1.75
C GLU A 59 10.60 4.60 2.17
N ALA A 60 11.72 3.90 2.02
CA ALA A 60 13.03 4.45 2.38
C ALA A 60 13.42 5.69 1.55
N LYS A 61 12.86 5.83 0.36
CA LYS A 61 13.09 6.98 -0.52
C LYS A 61 12.09 8.13 -0.33
N GLY A 62 11.18 8.00 0.64
CA GLY A 62 10.16 9.01 0.87
C GLY A 62 8.93 8.90 -0.04
N ASP A 63 8.81 7.83 -0.81
CA ASP A 63 7.66 7.62 -1.70
C ASP A 63 6.40 7.25 -0.93
N ALA A 64 6.56 6.67 0.26
CA ALA A 64 5.46 6.21 1.11
C ALA A 64 5.81 6.42 2.58
N LYS A 65 4.78 6.53 3.41
CA LYS A 65 4.92 6.65 4.87
C LYS A 65 3.80 5.87 5.55
N ARG A 66 4.17 4.99 6.48
CA ARG A 66 3.18 4.27 7.30
C ARG A 66 2.77 5.12 8.49
N VAL A 67 1.47 5.18 8.77
CA VAL A 67 0.92 5.88 9.93
C VAL A 67 -0.09 4.98 10.64
N HIS A 68 -0.21 5.13 11.95
CA HIS A 68 -1.06 4.29 12.79
C HIS A 68 -2.08 5.09 13.61
N ASP A 69 -1.93 6.40 13.66
CA ASP A 69 -2.82 7.27 14.42
C ASP A 69 -2.90 8.67 13.78
N LEU A 70 -3.76 9.50 14.34
CA LEU A 70 -3.99 10.84 13.83
C LEU A 70 -2.75 11.73 13.94
N ARG A 71 -1.97 11.58 15.00
CA ARG A 71 -0.75 12.36 15.19
C ARG A 71 0.25 12.07 14.07
N GLN A 72 0.49 10.79 13.80
CA GLN A 72 1.39 10.39 12.73
C GLN A 72 0.86 10.82 11.36
N LEU A 73 -0.46 10.74 11.16
CA LEU A 73 -1.07 11.21 9.92
C LEU A 73 -0.82 12.70 9.70
N ARG A 74 -1.03 13.52 10.73
CA ARG A 74 -0.79 14.97 10.64
C ARG A 74 0.67 15.28 10.32
N GLN A 75 1.61 14.54 10.91
CA GLN A 75 3.02 14.68 10.61
C GLN A 75 3.32 14.33 9.14
N ALA A 76 2.75 13.24 8.64
CA ALA A 76 2.94 12.82 7.25
C ALA A 76 2.34 13.82 6.26
N LEU A 77 1.19 14.43 6.61
CA LEU A 77 0.55 15.42 5.75
C LEU A 77 1.37 16.69 5.56
N ARG A 78 2.27 16.98 6.49
CA ARG A 78 3.20 18.11 6.38
C ARG A 78 4.32 17.86 5.38
N THR A 79 4.52 16.61 5.01
CA THR A 79 5.50 16.23 3.99
C THR A 79 4.83 16.14 2.62
N ARG A 80 5.63 16.01 1.56
CA ARG A 80 5.12 15.81 0.20
C ARG A 80 5.01 14.34 -0.17
N THR A 81 5.03 13.44 0.81
CA THR A 81 4.91 12.01 0.59
C THR A 81 3.62 11.70 -0.17
N PRO A 82 3.71 11.11 -1.38
CA PRO A 82 2.52 10.89 -2.19
C PRO A 82 1.61 9.78 -1.70
N MET A 83 2.15 8.81 -0.96
CA MET A 83 1.40 7.66 -0.44
C MET A 83 1.51 7.59 1.07
N ILE A 84 0.41 7.77 1.76
CA ILE A 84 0.32 7.59 3.20
C ILE A 84 -0.47 6.31 3.47
N LEU A 85 0.16 5.36 4.16
CA LEU A 85 -0.43 4.05 4.44
C LEU A 85 -0.96 4.02 5.86
N LEU A 86 -2.27 3.94 6.01
CA LEU A 86 -2.91 3.83 7.33
C LEU A 86 -3.10 2.36 7.68
N SER A 87 -2.55 1.94 8.80
CA SER A 87 -2.63 0.56 9.26
C SER A 87 -2.77 0.45 10.78
N PRO A 88 -3.30 -0.66 11.29
CA PRO A 88 -3.96 -1.73 10.53
C PRO A 88 -5.44 -1.44 10.28
N ILE A 89 -5.90 -1.61 9.06
CA ILE A 89 -7.33 -1.44 8.73
C ILE A 89 -8.13 -2.68 9.15
N HIS A 90 -7.52 -3.86 9.00
CA HIS A 90 -8.06 -5.12 9.50
C HIS A 90 -7.01 -5.84 10.35
N PRO A 91 -7.40 -6.75 11.24
CA PRO A 91 -6.44 -7.56 11.98
C PRO A 91 -5.52 -8.30 11.02
N THR A 92 -4.23 -8.37 11.35
CA THR A 92 -3.24 -9.03 10.51
C THR A 92 -2.56 -10.16 11.26
N SER A 93 -2.14 -11.20 10.52
CA SER A 93 -1.35 -12.29 11.08
C SER A 93 0.08 -11.85 11.42
N THR A 94 0.59 -10.82 10.76
CA THR A 94 1.92 -10.28 10.99
C THR A 94 2.05 -9.61 12.36
N HIS A 95 0.99 -8.90 12.77
CA HIS A 95 0.92 -8.19 14.04
C HIS A 95 -0.44 -8.44 14.71
N PRO A 96 -0.68 -9.68 15.20
CA PRO A 96 -1.99 -10.03 15.77
C PRO A 96 -2.35 -9.22 17.03
N GLU A 97 -1.33 -8.66 17.70
CA GLU A 97 -1.50 -7.80 18.88
C GLU A 97 -2.02 -6.40 18.54
N TRP A 98 -1.96 -5.99 17.29
CA TRP A 98 -2.43 -4.68 16.87
C TRP A 98 -3.92 -4.70 16.60
N LYS A 99 -4.64 -3.79 17.25
CA LYS A 99 -6.07 -3.64 17.03
C LYS A 99 -6.35 -2.90 15.74
N ALA A 100 -7.32 -3.39 14.96
CA ALA A 100 -7.76 -2.70 13.76
C ALA A 100 -8.29 -1.31 14.11
N ILE A 101 -8.04 -0.34 13.24
CA ILE A 101 -8.55 1.02 13.41
C ILE A 101 -10.06 1.00 13.20
N PRO A 102 -10.86 1.54 14.13
CA PRO A 102 -12.31 1.59 13.95
C PRO A 102 -12.71 2.32 12.67
N ARG A 103 -13.73 1.80 12.00
CA ARG A 103 -14.17 2.32 10.70
C ARG A 103 -14.45 3.83 10.71
N MET A 104 -15.10 4.33 11.75
CA MET A 104 -15.42 5.76 11.86
C MET A 104 -14.15 6.62 11.99
N ARG A 105 -13.17 6.12 12.73
CA ARG A 105 -11.89 6.82 12.86
C ARG A 105 -11.14 6.81 11.53
N ALA A 106 -11.13 5.68 10.84
CA ALA A 106 -10.51 5.58 9.52
C ALA A 106 -11.18 6.53 8.53
N ALA A 107 -12.51 6.66 8.58
CA ALA A 107 -13.24 7.59 7.73
C ALA A 107 -12.84 9.06 7.99
N ALA A 108 -12.71 9.44 9.25
CA ALA A 108 -12.27 10.79 9.62
C ALA A 108 -10.86 11.07 9.12
N MET A 109 -9.96 10.11 9.25
CA MET A 109 -8.59 10.23 8.77
C MET A 109 -8.53 10.31 7.24
N ALA A 110 -9.38 9.56 6.54
CA ALA A 110 -9.46 9.61 5.09
C ALA A 110 -9.93 10.99 4.59
N ARG A 111 -10.88 11.61 5.28
CA ARG A 111 -11.32 12.98 4.96
C ARG A 111 -10.19 14.00 5.12
N LEU A 112 -9.39 13.84 6.17
CA LEU A 112 -8.28 14.74 6.44
C LEU A 112 -7.16 14.56 5.41
N ALA A 113 -6.84 13.32 5.06
CA ALA A 113 -5.70 12.99 4.20
C ALA A 113 -5.98 13.22 2.70
N GLY A 114 -7.25 13.18 2.29
CA GLY A 114 -7.60 13.32 0.89
C GLY A 114 -7.04 12.19 0.03
N ARG A 115 -6.52 12.53 -1.15
CA ARG A 115 -6.12 11.56 -2.18
C ARG A 115 -4.82 10.81 -1.88
N ARG A 116 -4.19 11.05 -0.75
CA ARG A 116 -2.91 10.41 -0.41
C ARG A 116 -3.05 9.19 0.48
N LEU A 117 -4.26 8.86 0.94
CA LEU A 117 -4.44 7.80 1.92
C LEU A 117 -4.72 6.46 1.26
N PHE A 118 -3.89 5.47 1.63
CA PHE A 118 -3.98 4.08 1.20
C PHE A 118 -4.16 3.20 2.44
N ALA A 119 -4.86 2.08 2.27
CA ALA A 119 -5.13 1.15 3.36
C ALA A 119 -4.07 0.05 3.40
N LEU A 120 -3.61 -0.28 4.59
CA LEU A 120 -2.66 -1.37 4.84
C LEU A 120 -3.14 -2.18 6.04
N GLY A 121 -2.86 -3.48 6.04
CA GLY A 121 -3.22 -4.38 7.12
C GLY A 121 -4.42 -5.24 6.79
N GLY A 122 -4.16 -6.52 6.49
CA GLY A 122 -5.20 -7.50 6.19
C GLY A 122 -6.05 -7.16 4.98
N MET A 123 -5.55 -6.40 4.04
CA MET A 123 -6.33 -5.92 2.90
C MET A 123 -6.48 -6.95 1.81
N THR A 124 -7.64 -6.94 1.19
CA THR A 124 -7.98 -7.66 -0.03
C THR A 124 -8.77 -6.73 -0.94
N GLU A 125 -8.94 -7.08 -2.20
CA GLU A 125 -9.75 -6.29 -3.12
C GLU A 125 -11.19 -6.13 -2.61
N LYS A 126 -11.76 -7.20 -2.06
CA LYS A 126 -13.11 -7.17 -1.50
C LYS A 126 -13.21 -6.22 -0.30
N ARG A 127 -12.23 -6.26 0.59
CA ARG A 127 -12.19 -5.36 1.75
C ARG A 127 -11.97 -3.92 1.32
N PHE A 128 -11.14 -3.69 0.32
CA PHE A 128 -10.94 -2.35 -0.22
C PHE A 128 -12.23 -1.76 -0.77
N ARG A 129 -13.02 -2.52 -1.50
CA ARG A 129 -14.31 -2.03 -2.04
C ARG A 129 -15.24 -1.52 -0.93
N ARG A 130 -15.18 -2.10 0.26
CA ARG A 130 -16.00 -1.70 1.41
C ARG A 130 -15.56 -0.37 2.02
N ILE A 131 -14.28 -0.03 1.93
CA ILE A 131 -13.75 1.20 2.53
C ILE A 131 -13.47 2.29 1.49
N ARG A 132 -13.50 1.97 0.21
CA ARG A 132 -13.29 2.95 -0.85
C ARG A 132 -14.22 4.16 -0.72
N PRO A 133 -15.51 4.01 -0.40
CA PRO A 133 -16.40 5.17 -0.22
C PRO A 133 -15.96 6.13 0.89
N LEU A 134 -15.13 5.69 1.84
CA LEU A 134 -14.59 6.54 2.90
C LEU A 134 -13.55 7.53 2.40
N GLY A 135 -12.96 7.30 1.22
CA GLY A 135 -11.96 8.19 0.63
C GLY A 135 -10.58 7.59 0.42
N PHE A 136 -10.41 6.29 0.68
CA PHE A 136 -9.12 5.63 0.42
C PHE A 136 -8.87 5.53 -1.09
N GLN A 137 -7.66 5.85 -1.51
CA GLN A 137 -7.26 5.83 -2.92
C GLN A 137 -6.85 4.45 -3.42
N GLY A 138 -6.40 3.60 -2.53
CA GLY A 138 -5.96 2.27 -2.86
C GLY A 138 -5.57 1.49 -1.61
N TRP A 139 -4.89 0.38 -1.81
CA TRP A 139 -4.50 -0.50 -0.72
C TRP A 139 -3.19 -1.22 -1.01
N ALA A 140 -2.53 -1.66 0.04
CA ALA A 140 -1.32 -2.48 -0.04
C ALA A 140 -1.50 -3.75 0.77
N GLY A 141 -0.85 -4.82 0.34
CA GLY A 141 -0.93 -6.09 1.05
C GLY A 141 0.05 -7.11 0.51
N ILE A 142 0.14 -8.23 1.22
CA ILE A 142 1.00 -9.36 0.87
C ILE A 142 0.13 -10.59 0.56
N SER A 143 -0.67 -11.01 1.53
CA SER A 143 -1.39 -12.26 1.50
C SER A 143 -2.46 -12.32 0.41
N ALA A 144 -3.04 -11.19 0.05
CA ALA A 144 -4.06 -11.12 -1.01
C ALA A 144 -3.50 -11.49 -2.39
N PHE A 145 -2.18 -11.45 -2.55
CA PHE A 145 -1.49 -11.79 -3.80
C PHE A 145 -0.84 -13.17 -3.76
N ARG A 146 -0.97 -13.88 -2.66
CA ARG A 146 -0.52 -15.26 -2.53
C ARG A 146 -1.65 -16.18 -3.02
N THR A 147 -1.42 -16.80 -4.14
CA THR A 147 -2.34 -17.79 -4.67
C THR A 147 -1.61 -19.07 -4.99
#